data_74fb59701d7ec2bfba26d657c18431dd
#
_entry.id   74fb59701d7ec2bfba26d657c18431dd
#
_cell.length_a   1.000
_cell.length_b   1.000
_cell.length_c   1.000
_cell.angle_alpha   90.00
_cell.angle_beta   90.00
_cell.angle_gamma   90.00
#
_symmetry.space_group_name_H-M   'P 1'
#
loop_
_entity.id
_entity.type
_entity.pdbx_description
1 polymer ?
#
loop_
_entity_poly.entity_id
_entity_poly.type
_entity_poly.pdbx_seq_one_letter_code
_entity_poly.pdbx_strand_id
1 'polypeptide(L)'
;VNNNLFSMIRGKLYSAHEVGDFTQANKWNGMGHTLITNMINGIAQPVFTSISDDRERQLAVFRKLLRFTAFISFPAMFGLSLIARELIVITITEKWLSSAYILQLLCIWGAFIPISSLFSNLVISRGHSSVYMWNTIGICLLQLVTACALYPFGMQWMLRAFVVINIGWLFVWFRFVHLEIGLMLKDMLKDIAPYLGLSALLTIGTHYLTRNIDNLYLSMGTKIVTVAALYALILWRL
;
A
#
# COMPACT_ATOMS: atom_id res chain seq x y z
N VAL A 1 7.62 -0.50 14.38
CA VAL A 1 8.54 -1.54 14.88
C VAL A 1 9.10 -2.36 13.73
N ASN A 2 8.27 -2.79 12.79
CA ASN A 2 8.65 -3.70 11.70
C ASN A 2 9.69 -3.11 10.73
N ASN A 3 9.54 -1.84 10.34
CA ASN A 3 10.47 -1.16 9.43
C ASN A 3 11.89 -1.02 10.03
N ASN A 4 12.01 -0.86 11.35
CA ASN A 4 13.31 -0.72 12.01
C ASN A 4 14.08 -2.04 12.12
N LEU A 5 13.39 -3.16 12.38
CA LEU A 5 13.99 -4.50 12.38
C LEU A 5 14.51 -4.87 10.98
N PHE A 6 13.72 -4.57 9.95
CA PHE A 6 14.14 -4.76 8.56
C PHE A 6 15.38 -3.92 8.20
N SER A 7 15.45 -2.67 8.66
CA SER A 7 16.62 -1.81 8.44
C SER A 7 17.88 -2.32 9.16
N MET A 8 17.75 -2.87 10.37
CA MET A 8 18.89 -3.45 11.12
C MET A 8 19.46 -4.70 10.42
N ILE A 9 18.58 -5.60 9.95
CA ILE A 9 19.00 -6.83 9.28
C ILE A 9 19.69 -6.48 7.96
N ARG A 10 19.14 -5.55 7.20
CA ARG A 10 19.73 -5.08 5.95
C ARG A 10 21.08 -4.40 6.17
N GLY A 11 21.25 -3.59 7.21
CA GLY A 11 22.53 -2.93 7.51
C GLY A 11 23.68 -3.88 7.82
N LYS A 12 23.40 -5.12 8.26
CA LYS A 12 24.41 -6.17 8.48
C LYS A 12 24.66 -7.08 7.28
N LEU A 13 23.67 -7.24 6.40
CA LEU A 13 23.67 -8.24 5.33
C LEU A 13 23.89 -7.66 3.93
N TYR A 14 23.59 -6.38 3.73
CA TYR A 14 23.67 -5.70 2.42
C TYR A 14 24.62 -4.50 2.47
N SER A 15 25.03 -4.03 1.30
CA SER A 15 25.92 -2.86 1.18
C SER A 15 25.23 -1.58 1.69
N ALA A 16 26.02 -0.63 2.20
CA ALA A 16 25.50 0.66 2.66
C ALA A 16 24.70 1.41 1.57
N HIS A 17 25.05 1.21 0.30
CA HIS A 17 24.36 1.79 -0.84
C HIS A 17 22.95 1.21 -1.01
N GLU A 18 22.81 -0.11 -0.99
CA GLU A 18 21.50 -0.78 -1.11
C GLU A 18 20.56 -0.44 0.02
N VAL A 19 21.09 -0.34 1.24
CA VAL A 19 20.32 0.10 2.42
C VAL A 19 19.87 1.55 2.27
N GLY A 20 20.73 2.41 1.72
CA GLY A 20 20.42 3.79 1.41
C GLY A 20 19.28 3.90 0.39
N ASP A 21 19.37 3.18 -0.72
CA ASP A 21 18.35 3.13 -1.77
C ASP A 21 16.98 2.71 -1.23
N PHE A 22 16.96 1.65 -0.43
CA PHE A 22 15.73 1.21 0.22
C PHE A 22 15.18 2.26 1.19
N THR A 23 16.03 2.88 1.99
CA THR A 23 15.60 3.87 2.98
C THR A 23 14.95 5.08 2.31
N GLN A 24 15.52 5.56 1.21
CA GLN A 24 14.94 6.64 0.41
C GLN A 24 13.59 6.22 -0.20
N ALA A 25 13.54 5.07 -0.85
CA ALA A 25 12.30 4.56 -1.42
C ALA A 25 11.19 4.38 -0.36
N ASN A 26 11.54 3.83 0.80
CA ASN A 26 10.60 3.62 1.90
C ASN A 26 10.09 4.93 2.51
N LYS A 27 10.94 5.98 2.55
CA LYS A 27 10.54 7.32 2.99
C LYS A 27 9.44 7.90 2.10
N TRP A 28 9.63 7.86 0.77
CA TRP A 28 8.63 8.35 -0.18
C TRP A 28 7.35 7.52 -0.18
N ASN A 29 7.48 6.19 -0.14
CA ASN A 29 6.35 5.29 0.03
C ASN A 29 5.56 5.61 1.32
N GLY A 30 6.28 5.82 2.43
CA GLY A 30 5.69 6.20 3.71
C GLY A 30 4.92 7.52 3.63
N MET A 31 5.48 8.55 3.01
CA MET A 31 4.79 9.83 2.81
C MET A 31 3.48 9.65 2.03
N GLY A 32 3.49 8.81 0.98
CA GLY A 32 2.30 8.56 0.17
C GLY A 32 1.15 7.91 0.95
N HIS A 33 1.42 6.79 1.65
CA HIS A 33 0.33 6.05 2.32
C HIS A 33 -0.03 6.57 3.71
N THR A 34 0.90 7.21 4.46
CA THR A 34 0.66 7.59 5.86
C THR A 34 -0.44 8.64 6.00
N LEU A 35 -0.51 9.60 5.09
CA LEU A 35 -1.59 10.60 5.09
C LEU A 35 -2.97 9.93 4.99
N ILE A 36 -3.11 9.01 4.05
CA ILE A 36 -4.36 8.25 3.83
C ILE A 36 -4.67 7.37 5.04
N THR A 37 -3.65 6.67 5.55
CA THR A 37 -3.80 5.79 6.71
C THR A 37 -4.24 6.54 7.95
N ASN A 38 -3.64 7.71 8.23
CA ASN A 38 -4.00 8.54 9.38
C ASN A 38 -5.42 9.08 9.27
N MET A 39 -5.84 9.50 8.07
CA MET A 39 -7.21 9.94 7.82
C MET A 39 -8.21 8.80 8.10
N ILE A 40 -7.93 7.60 7.60
CA ILE A 40 -8.77 6.41 7.83
C ILE A 40 -8.80 6.03 9.31
N ASN A 41 -7.66 6.00 9.99
CA ASN A 41 -7.58 5.66 11.43
C ASN A 41 -8.35 6.65 12.30
N GLY A 42 -8.29 7.95 11.96
CA GLY A 42 -9.03 8.99 12.69
C GLY A 42 -10.55 8.84 12.62
N ILE A 43 -11.06 8.20 11.56
CA ILE A 43 -12.50 8.02 11.36
C ILE A 43 -12.96 6.61 11.72
N ALA A 44 -12.21 5.59 11.29
CA ALA A 44 -12.63 4.20 11.35
C ALA A 44 -12.81 3.69 12.79
N GLN A 45 -11.83 3.92 13.63
CA GLN A 45 -11.85 3.37 15.00
C GLN A 45 -12.98 3.96 15.86
N PRO A 46 -13.19 5.30 15.96
CA PRO A 46 -14.32 5.86 16.70
C PRO A 46 -15.67 5.41 16.15
N VAL A 47 -15.81 5.38 14.83
CA VAL A 47 -17.07 4.97 14.18
C VAL A 47 -17.38 3.51 14.45
N PHE A 48 -16.41 2.60 14.28
CA PHE A 48 -16.63 1.17 14.56
C PHE A 48 -16.95 0.90 16.03
N THR A 49 -16.32 1.63 16.95
CA THR A 49 -16.61 1.50 18.38
C THR A 49 -18.03 1.96 18.72
N SER A 50 -18.49 3.07 18.12
CA SER A 50 -19.83 3.62 18.40
C SER A 50 -20.99 2.74 17.89
N ILE A 51 -20.73 1.81 16.96
CA ILE A 51 -21.71 0.88 16.36
C ILE A 51 -21.33 -0.59 16.58
N SER A 52 -20.53 -0.88 17.60
CA SER A 52 -20.03 -2.24 17.87
C SER A 52 -21.14 -3.27 18.11
N ASP A 53 -22.26 -2.83 18.66
CA ASP A 53 -23.38 -3.71 19.01
C ASP A 53 -24.28 -4.08 17.81
N ASP A 54 -24.19 -3.32 16.71
CA ASP A 54 -24.98 -3.53 15.49
C ASP A 54 -24.10 -4.07 14.36
N ARG A 55 -24.10 -5.40 14.20
CA ARG A 55 -23.26 -6.11 13.22
C ARG A 55 -23.59 -5.74 11.76
N GLU A 56 -24.87 -5.58 11.44
CA GLU A 56 -25.30 -5.26 10.07
C GLU A 56 -24.88 -3.83 9.68
N ARG A 57 -25.11 -2.90 10.59
CA ARG A 57 -24.70 -1.50 10.42
C ARG A 57 -23.17 -1.39 10.33
N GLN A 58 -22.43 -2.16 11.14
CA GLN A 58 -20.98 -2.18 11.13
C GLN A 58 -20.46 -2.73 9.79
N LEU A 59 -21.07 -3.79 9.22
CA LEU A 59 -20.74 -4.31 7.91
C LEU A 59 -20.98 -3.25 6.80
N ALA A 60 -22.13 -2.58 6.82
CA ALA A 60 -22.47 -1.56 5.84
C ALA A 60 -21.48 -0.38 5.87
N VAL A 61 -21.14 0.10 7.07
CA VAL A 61 -20.17 1.19 7.28
C VAL A 61 -18.76 0.74 6.88
N PHE A 62 -18.36 -0.48 7.27
CA PHE A 62 -17.06 -1.03 6.89
C PHE A 62 -16.88 -1.08 5.36
N ARG A 63 -17.88 -1.58 4.63
CA ARG A 63 -17.84 -1.63 3.15
C ARG A 63 -17.78 -0.24 2.52
N LYS A 64 -18.49 0.74 3.10
CA LYS A 64 -18.40 2.15 2.65
C LYS A 64 -17.00 2.72 2.84
N LEU A 65 -16.40 2.51 4.02
CA LEU A 65 -15.04 2.95 4.30
C LEU A 65 -14.00 2.19 3.45
N LEU A 66 -14.21 0.91 3.19
CA LEU A 66 -13.35 0.10 2.33
C LEU A 66 -13.31 0.64 0.90
N ARG A 67 -14.48 0.94 0.31
CA ARG A 67 -14.59 1.57 -1.01
C ARG A 67 -13.91 2.94 -1.05
N PHE A 68 -14.16 3.77 -0.04
CA PHE A 68 -13.54 5.09 0.06
C PHE A 68 -12.01 5.00 0.19
N THR A 69 -11.52 4.07 1.01
CA THR A 69 -10.09 3.82 1.16
C THR A 69 -9.46 3.36 -0.15
N ALA A 70 -10.08 2.41 -0.84
CA ALA A 70 -9.62 1.90 -2.13
C ALA A 70 -9.63 3.02 -3.21
N PHE A 71 -10.70 3.81 -3.25
CA PHE A 71 -10.87 4.95 -4.15
C PHE A 71 -9.72 5.97 -4.07
N ILE A 72 -9.19 6.25 -2.87
CA ILE A 72 -8.09 7.20 -2.70
C ILE A 72 -6.72 6.52 -2.79
N SER A 73 -6.56 5.35 -2.15
CA SER A 73 -5.27 4.72 -1.96
C SER A 73 -4.66 4.20 -3.27
N PHE A 74 -5.46 3.53 -4.12
CA PHE A 74 -4.92 2.97 -5.36
C PHE A 74 -4.43 4.04 -6.34
N PRO A 75 -5.19 5.08 -6.70
CA PRO A 75 -4.69 6.08 -7.63
C PRO A 75 -3.54 6.90 -7.06
N ALA A 76 -3.53 7.18 -5.74
CA ALA A 76 -2.44 7.91 -5.11
C ALA A 76 -1.13 7.13 -5.15
N MET A 77 -1.14 5.85 -4.76
CA MET A 77 0.07 5.04 -4.69
C MET A 77 0.54 4.56 -6.07
N PHE A 78 -0.37 4.23 -6.98
CA PHE A 78 -0.01 3.88 -8.35
C PHE A 78 0.46 5.11 -9.14
N GLY A 79 -0.14 6.29 -8.89
CA GLY A 79 0.35 7.55 -9.40
C GLY A 79 1.77 7.87 -8.91
N LEU A 80 2.05 7.66 -7.61
CA LEU A 80 3.39 7.79 -7.06
C LEU A 80 4.38 6.79 -7.69
N SER A 81 3.95 5.56 -7.93
CA SER A 81 4.75 4.55 -8.64
C SER A 81 5.09 4.98 -10.07
N LEU A 82 4.15 5.60 -10.77
CA LEU A 82 4.30 6.06 -12.15
C LEU A 82 5.35 7.17 -12.29
N ILE A 83 5.38 8.10 -11.32
CA ILE A 83 6.32 9.24 -11.31
C ILE A 83 7.57 8.96 -10.48
N ALA A 84 7.78 7.74 -9.99
CA ALA A 84 8.86 7.41 -9.05
C ALA A 84 10.25 7.78 -9.59
N ARG A 85 10.50 7.57 -10.89
CA ARG A 85 11.78 7.91 -11.53
C ARG A 85 12.01 9.42 -11.53
N GLU A 86 11.05 10.16 -12.06
CA GLU A 86 11.12 11.62 -12.16
C GLU A 86 11.23 12.24 -10.76
N LEU A 87 10.43 11.76 -9.82
CA LEU A 87 10.43 12.24 -8.44
C LEU A 87 11.82 12.08 -7.79
N ILE A 88 12.43 10.90 -7.90
CA ILE A 88 13.76 10.63 -7.32
C ILE A 88 14.83 11.48 -7.98
N VAL A 89 14.85 11.58 -9.32
CA VAL A 89 15.87 12.35 -10.03
C VAL A 89 15.76 13.85 -9.74
N ILE A 90 14.55 14.40 -9.71
CA ILE A 90 14.32 15.83 -9.45
C ILE A 90 14.65 16.19 -8.00
N THR A 91 14.31 15.33 -7.03
CA THR A 91 14.41 15.68 -5.60
C THR A 91 15.75 15.34 -4.98
N ILE A 92 16.41 14.27 -5.44
CA ILE A 92 17.62 13.76 -4.79
C ILE A 92 18.82 13.75 -5.74
N THR A 93 18.74 13.24 -6.91
CA THR A 93 19.69 13.19 -8.06
C THR A 93 19.64 11.81 -8.75
N GLU A 94 20.25 11.73 -9.94
CA GLU A 94 20.34 10.46 -10.71
C GLU A 94 21.12 9.34 -10.00
N LYS A 95 21.99 9.69 -9.05
CA LYS A 95 22.73 8.72 -8.23
C LYS A 95 21.82 7.72 -7.51
N TRP A 96 20.58 8.10 -7.22
CA TRP A 96 19.59 7.30 -6.49
C TRP A 96 18.55 6.65 -7.39
N LEU A 97 18.85 6.47 -8.67
CA LEU A 97 17.90 5.89 -9.63
C LEU A 97 17.42 4.47 -9.23
N SER A 98 18.30 3.69 -8.57
CA SER A 98 17.95 2.38 -8.02
C SER A 98 16.81 2.45 -7.00
N SER A 99 16.74 3.54 -6.23
CA SER A 99 15.63 3.79 -5.29
C SER A 99 14.28 3.95 -5.98
N ALA A 100 14.25 4.43 -7.23
CA ALA A 100 12.99 4.58 -7.98
C ALA A 100 12.34 3.22 -8.27
N TYR A 101 13.11 2.21 -8.66
CA TYR A 101 12.60 0.85 -8.87
C TYR A 101 12.08 0.24 -7.56
N ILE A 102 12.80 0.44 -6.46
CA ILE A 102 12.36 -0.02 -5.13
C ILE A 102 11.07 0.68 -4.73
N LEU A 103 10.97 1.99 -4.97
CA LEU A 103 9.76 2.77 -4.70
C LEU A 103 8.55 2.25 -5.49
N GLN A 104 8.73 1.92 -6.77
CA GLN A 104 7.67 1.34 -7.59
C GLN A 104 7.12 0.04 -6.99
N LEU A 105 8.01 -0.85 -6.54
CA LEU A 105 7.60 -2.09 -5.88
C LEU A 105 6.91 -1.84 -4.53
N LEU A 106 7.45 -0.94 -3.72
CA LEU A 106 6.86 -0.62 -2.42
C LEU A 106 5.49 0.06 -2.54
N CYS A 107 5.25 0.86 -3.58
CA CYS A 107 3.97 1.50 -3.83
C CYS A 107 2.85 0.47 -4.10
N ILE A 108 3.17 -0.70 -4.67
CA ILE A 108 2.18 -1.77 -4.85
C ILE A 108 1.62 -2.20 -3.49
N TRP A 109 2.51 -2.49 -2.52
CA TRP A 109 2.07 -2.79 -1.16
C TRP A 109 1.51 -1.55 -0.46
N GLY A 110 2.12 -0.39 -0.64
CA GLY A 110 1.69 0.89 -0.06
C GLY A 110 0.22 1.20 -0.31
N ALA A 111 -0.31 0.82 -1.48
CA ALA A 111 -1.72 0.97 -1.82
C ALA A 111 -2.65 0.12 -0.94
N PHE A 112 -2.19 -0.99 -0.38
CA PHE A 112 -2.96 -1.87 0.49
C PHE A 112 -2.80 -1.56 1.99
N ILE A 113 -1.82 -0.73 2.39
CA ILE A 113 -1.58 -0.41 3.81
C ILE A 113 -2.80 0.25 4.47
N PRO A 114 -3.48 1.27 3.87
CA PRO A 114 -4.67 1.85 4.47
C PRO A 114 -5.83 0.84 4.60
N ILE A 115 -5.94 -0.09 3.65
CA ILE A 115 -6.94 -1.18 3.69
C ILE A 115 -6.63 -2.13 4.85
N SER A 116 -5.37 -2.55 5.00
CA SER A 116 -4.93 -3.38 6.14
C SER A 116 -5.20 -2.68 7.48
N SER A 117 -4.97 -1.37 7.55
CA SER A 117 -5.28 -0.56 8.73
C SER A 117 -6.78 -0.53 9.04
N LEU A 118 -7.63 -0.44 8.02
CA LEU A 118 -9.09 -0.49 8.21
C LEU A 118 -9.54 -1.84 8.80
N PHE A 119 -8.98 -2.97 8.32
CA PHE A 119 -9.24 -4.29 8.87
C PHE A 119 -8.82 -4.40 10.34
N SER A 120 -7.62 -3.93 10.67
CA SER A 120 -7.12 -3.97 12.05
C SER A 120 -7.95 -3.09 13.00
N ASN A 121 -8.38 -1.91 12.56
CA ASN A 121 -9.25 -1.03 13.35
C ASN A 121 -10.59 -1.68 13.70
N LEU A 122 -11.19 -2.43 12.78
CA LEU A 122 -12.42 -3.17 13.06
C LEU A 122 -12.20 -4.24 14.14
N VAL A 123 -11.13 -5.04 14.02
CA VAL A 123 -10.82 -6.10 14.99
C VAL A 123 -10.53 -5.51 16.38
N ILE A 124 -9.81 -4.38 16.44
CA ILE A 124 -9.53 -3.68 17.69
C ILE A 124 -10.81 -3.11 18.31
N SER A 125 -11.70 -2.52 17.51
CA SER A 125 -12.97 -1.94 17.98
C SER A 125 -13.92 -2.97 18.59
N ARG A 126 -13.76 -4.24 18.23
CA ARG A 126 -14.46 -5.39 18.80
C ARG A 126 -13.82 -5.94 20.08
N GLY A 127 -12.76 -5.30 20.58
CA GLY A 127 -12.05 -5.73 21.81
C GLY A 127 -11.01 -6.82 21.58
N HIS A 128 -10.78 -7.27 20.35
CA HIS A 128 -9.85 -8.35 20.02
C HIS A 128 -8.41 -7.84 19.75
N SER A 129 -7.88 -6.99 20.64
CA SER A 129 -6.51 -6.45 20.54
C SER A 129 -5.42 -7.55 20.59
N SER A 130 -5.70 -8.68 21.24
CA SER A 130 -4.81 -9.86 21.22
C SER A 130 -4.63 -10.43 19.82
N VAL A 131 -5.69 -10.46 19.02
CA VAL A 131 -5.64 -10.88 17.60
C VAL A 131 -4.73 -9.95 16.81
N TYR A 132 -4.83 -8.65 17.01
CA TYR A 132 -3.92 -7.67 16.39
C TYR A 132 -2.46 -7.93 16.76
N MET A 133 -2.18 -8.16 18.03
CA MET A 133 -0.83 -8.45 18.53
C MET A 133 -0.27 -9.72 17.85
N TRP A 134 -1.00 -10.84 17.87
CA TRP A 134 -0.54 -12.10 17.29
C TRP A 134 -0.37 -12.03 15.78
N ASN A 135 -1.27 -11.33 15.07
CA ASN A 135 -1.12 -11.08 13.63
C ASN A 135 0.15 -10.28 13.32
N THR A 136 0.42 -9.24 14.12
CA THR A 136 1.64 -8.42 13.95
C THR A 136 2.90 -9.24 14.21
N ILE A 137 2.92 -10.07 15.27
CA ILE A 137 4.04 -10.97 15.56
C ILE A 137 4.21 -11.99 14.40
N GLY A 138 3.12 -12.59 13.95
CA GLY A 138 3.14 -13.60 12.88
C GLY A 138 3.72 -13.07 11.57
N ILE A 139 3.28 -11.89 11.12
CA ILE A 139 3.82 -11.30 9.90
C ILE A 139 5.29 -10.88 10.08
N CYS A 140 5.68 -10.36 11.26
CA CYS A 140 7.07 -10.03 11.55
C CYS A 140 7.99 -11.26 11.48
N LEU A 141 7.58 -12.37 12.10
CA LEU A 141 8.34 -13.63 12.06
C LEU A 141 8.44 -14.16 10.62
N LEU A 142 7.34 -14.17 9.87
CA LEU A 142 7.36 -14.62 8.48
C LEU A 142 8.30 -13.77 7.63
N GLN A 143 8.29 -12.46 7.81
CA GLN A 143 9.19 -11.55 7.11
C GLN A 143 10.65 -11.78 7.49
N LEU A 144 10.94 -12.05 8.76
CA LEU A 144 12.29 -12.39 9.23
C LEU A 144 12.81 -13.68 8.58
N VAL A 145 12.00 -14.75 8.61
CA VAL A 145 12.34 -16.03 7.98
C VAL A 145 12.56 -15.84 6.48
N THR A 146 11.69 -15.09 5.82
CA THR A 146 11.82 -14.80 4.38
C THR A 146 13.08 -14.01 4.06
N ALA A 147 13.43 -13.01 4.89
CA ALA A 147 14.65 -12.22 4.72
C ALA A 147 15.90 -13.11 4.85
N CYS A 148 15.94 -14.01 5.83
CA CYS A 148 17.04 -14.94 6.01
C CYS A 148 17.14 -15.97 4.84
N ALA A 149 16.00 -16.48 4.38
CA ALA A 149 15.96 -17.48 3.32
C ALA A 149 16.34 -16.90 1.95
N LEU A 150 15.93 -15.66 1.67
CA LEU A 150 16.14 -15.00 0.37
C LEU A 150 17.41 -14.13 0.33
N TYR A 151 18.14 -14.02 1.43
CA TYR A 151 19.40 -13.27 1.46
C TYR A 151 20.38 -13.67 0.32
N PRO A 152 20.62 -14.96 0.03
CA PRO A 152 21.56 -15.35 -1.03
C PRO A 152 21.11 -14.93 -2.44
N PHE A 153 19.82 -14.69 -2.65
CA PHE A 153 19.23 -14.35 -3.96
C PHE A 153 19.22 -12.84 -4.27
N GLY A 154 19.66 -12.02 -3.31
CA GLY A 154 19.77 -10.59 -3.46
C GLY A 154 18.51 -9.80 -3.05
N MET A 155 18.71 -8.48 -2.90
CA MET A 155 17.71 -7.56 -2.34
C MET A 155 16.41 -7.48 -3.15
N GLN A 156 16.49 -7.61 -4.48
CA GLN A 156 15.29 -7.51 -5.34
C GLN A 156 14.30 -8.65 -5.10
N TRP A 157 14.79 -9.89 -4.95
CA TRP A 157 13.93 -11.04 -4.65
C TRP A 157 13.31 -10.94 -3.27
N MET A 158 14.07 -10.47 -2.30
CA MET A 158 13.57 -10.23 -0.95
C MET A 158 12.45 -9.17 -0.95
N LEU A 159 12.61 -8.07 -1.71
CA LEU A 159 11.57 -7.02 -1.81
C LEU A 159 10.29 -7.52 -2.49
N ARG A 160 10.43 -8.30 -3.57
CA ARG A 160 9.26 -8.92 -4.24
C ARG A 160 8.51 -9.84 -3.29
N ALA A 161 9.24 -10.72 -2.59
CA ALA A 161 8.64 -11.61 -1.59
C ALA A 161 7.97 -10.82 -0.46
N PHE A 162 8.59 -9.74 0.02
CA PHE A 162 8.00 -8.85 1.02
C PHE A 162 6.65 -8.30 0.55
N VAL A 163 6.55 -7.79 -0.68
CA VAL A 163 5.29 -7.27 -1.24
C VAL A 163 4.23 -8.38 -1.32
N VAL A 164 4.59 -9.55 -1.85
CA VAL A 164 3.67 -10.69 -1.99
C VAL A 164 3.16 -11.18 -0.63
N ILE A 165 4.05 -11.33 0.34
CA ILE A 165 3.69 -11.76 1.71
C ILE A 165 2.73 -10.77 2.36
N ASN A 166 3.00 -9.46 2.26
CA ASN A 166 2.15 -8.45 2.88
C ASN A 166 0.76 -8.39 2.22
N ILE A 167 0.68 -8.50 0.90
CA ILE A 167 -0.61 -8.59 0.19
C ILE A 167 -1.33 -9.90 0.56
N GLY A 168 -0.61 -11.02 0.59
CA GLY A 168 -1.16 -12.30 1.02
C GLY A 168 -1.67 -12.28 2.46
N TRP A 169 -1.02 -11.54 3.37
CA TRP A 169 -1.45 -11.40 4.76
C TRP A 169 -2.79 -10.66 4.93
N LEU A 170 -3.23 -9.91 3.92
CA LEU A 170 -4.59 -9.35 3.91
C LEU A 170 -5.68 -10.42 3.97
N PHE A 171 -5.44 -11.63 3.43
CA PHE A 171 -6.38 -12.74 3.56
C PHE A 171 -6.49 -13.24 5.00
N VAL A 172 -5.42 -13.13 5.80
CA VAL A 172 -5.46 -13.43 7.23
C VAL A 172 -6.34 -12.40 7.94
N TRP A 173 -6.15 -11.11 7.68
CA TRP A 173 -7.01 -10.05 8.20
C TRP A 173 -8.47 -10.21 7.75
N PHE A 174 -8.70 -10.52 6.47
CA PHE A 174 -10.03 -10.81 5.95
C PHE A 174 -10.72 -11.93 6.72
N ARG A 175 -10.00 -13.01 7.07
CA ARG A 175 -10.56 -14.14 7.84
C ARG A 175 -11.12 -13.68 9.18
N PHE A 176 -10.41 -12.81 9.91
CA PHE A 176 -10.90 -12.25 11.17
C PHE A 176 -12.09 -11.32 10.97
N VAL A 177 -12.03 -10.41 10.01
CA VAL A 177 -13.14 -9.50 9.69
C VAL A 177 -14.38 -10.27 9.24
N HIS A 178 -14.22 -11.35 8.47
CA HIS A 178 -15.32 -12.24 8.09
C HIS A 178 -16.00 -12.87 9.33
N LEU A 179 -15.25 -13.33 10.31
CA LEU A 179 -15.78 -13.89 11.54
C LEU A 179 -16.54 -12.85 12.38
N GLU A 180 -16.04 -11.61 12.44
CA GLU A 180 -16.62 -10.54 13.24
C GLU A 180 -17.91 -9.98 12.65
N ILE A 181 -17.90 -9.61 11.37
CA ILE A 181 -19.01 -8.90 10.73
C ILE A 181 -19.66 -9.65 9.57
N GLY A 182 -19.17 -10.85 9.22
CA GLY A 182 -19.74 -11.64 8.12
C GLY A 182 -19.38 -11.12 6.72
N LEU A 183 -18.31 -10.32 6.56
CA LEU A 183 -17.88 -9.82 5.26
C LEU A 183 -17.59 -10.98 4.31
N MET A 184 -18.26 -11.04 3.16
CA MET A 184 -17.99 -12.05 2.14
C MET A 184 -16.83 -11.64 1.25
N LEU A 185 -16.01 -12.61 0.80
CA LEU A 185 -14.89 -12.35 -0.10
C LEU A 185 -15.34 -11.70 -1.42
N LYS A 186 -16.48 -12.12 -1.95
CA LYS A 186 -17.11 -11.51 -3.15
C LYS A 186 -17.38 -10.03 -2.97
N ASP A 187 -17.90 -9.65 -1.80
CA ASP A 187 -18.20 -8.25 -1.49
C ASP A 187 -16.93 -7.42 -1.34
N MET A 188 -15.93 -7.95 -0.64
CA MET A 188 -14.62 -7.30 -0.52
C MET A 188 -13.98 -7.06 -1.89
N LEU A 189 -13.96 -8.09 -2.75
CA LEU A 189 -13.41 -7.97 -4.09
C LEU A 189 -14.22 -6.99 -4.95
N LYS A 190 -15.54 -7.01 -4.88
CA LYS A 190 -16.40 -6.07 -5.58
C LYS A 190 -16.16 -4.62 -5.15
N ASP A 191 -15.83 -4.40 -3.89
CA ASP A 191 -15.57 -3.07 -3.33
C ASP A 191 -14.13 -2.57 -3.63
N ILE A 192 -13.17 -3.46 -3.89
CA ILE A 192 -11.76 -3.11 -4.15
C ILE A 192 -11.40 -3.17 -5.63
N ALA A 193 -11.80 -4.22 -6.35
CA ALA A 193 -11.32 -4.53 -7.69
C ALA A 193 -11.57 -3.42 -8.74
N PRO A 194 -12.70 -2.69 -8.74
CA PRO A 194 -12.91 -1.61 -9.70
C PRO A 194 -11.86 -0.51 -9.59
N TYR A 195 -11.53 -0.08 -8.38
CA TYR A 195 -10.56 0.99 -8.13
C TYR A 195 -9.12 0.53 -8.39
N LEU A 196 -8.80 -0.69 -8.01
CA LEU A 196 -7.51 -1.31 -8.30
C LEU A 196 -7.30 -1.47 -9.80
N GLY A 197 -8.28 -2.06 -10.51
CA GLY A 197 -8.21 -2.29 -11.94
C GLY A 197 -8.13 -0.99 -12.74
N LEU A 198 -8.97 0.00 -12.40
CA LEU A 198 -8.96 1.31 -13.03
C LEU A 198 -7.61 2.02 -12.83
N SER A 199 -7.12 2.06 -11.59
CA SER A 199 -5.84 2.71 -11.28
C SER A 199 -4.67 2.02 -11.98
N ALA A 200 -4.64 0.69 -12.03
CA ALA A 200 -3.61 -0.07 -12.74
C ALA A 200 -3.65 0.20 -14.25
N LEU A 201 -4.83 0.16 -14.87
CA LEU A 201 -4.99 0.44 -16.30
C LEU A 201 -4.56 1.86 -16.66
N LEU A 202 -4.97 2.85 -15.87
CA LEU A 202 -4.57 4.24 -16.08
C LEU A 202 -3.07 4.45 -15.92
N THR A 203 -2.46 3.82 -14.92
CA THR A 203 -1.01 3.91 -14.69
C THR A 203 -0.23 3.29 -15.84
N ILE A 204 -0.62 2.10 -16.29
CA ILE A 204 0.01 1.41 -17.42
C ILE A 204 -0.19 2.21 -18.71
N GLY A 205 -1.42 2.63 -19.00
CA GLY A 205 -1.73 3.41 -20.19
C GLY A 205 -0.97 4.72 -20.27
N THR A 206 -0.92 5.47 -19.16
CA THR A 206 -0.18 6.73 -19.08
C THR A 206 1.33 6.51 -19.19
N HIS A 207 1.87 5.43 -18.65
CA HIS A 207 3.29 5.08 -18.82
C HIS A 207 3.67 4.92 -20.28
N TYR A 208 2.85 4.19 -21.06
CA TYR A 208 3.10 4.02 -22.50
C TYR A 208 2.94 5.32 -23.29
N LEU A 209 1.94 6.14 -22.98
CA LEU A 209 1.69 7.42 -23.66
C LEU A 209 2.81 8.44 -23.41
N THR A 210 3.42 8.43 -22.23
CA THR A 210 4.44 9.42 -21.84
C THR A 210 5.87 8.94 -22.04
N ARG A 211 6.08 7.73 -22.57
CA ARG A 211 7.40 7.12 -22.73
C ARG A 211 8.37 7.94 -23.61
N ASN A 212 7.82 8.69 -24.59
CA ASN A 212 8.60 9.45 -25.57
C ASN A 212 8.88 10.91 -25.15
N ILE A 213 8.55 11.28 -23.91
CA ILE A 213 8.77 12.64 -23.40
C ILE A 213 10.15 12.67 -22.70
N ASP A 214 11.14 13.28 -23.34
CA ASP A 214 12.51 13.37 -22.83
C ASP A 214 12.64 14.36 -21.66
N ASN A 215 11.82 15.42 -21.64
CA ASN A 215 11.88 16.42 -20.57
C ASN A 215 11.25 15.89 -19.27
N LEU A 216 12.09 15.78 -18.24
CA LEU A 216 11.73 15.17 -16.95
C LEU A 216 10.57 15.88 -16.23
N TYR A 217 10.57 17.22 -16.24
CA TYR A 217 9.52 18.02 -15.61
C TYR A 217 8.20 17.92 -16.36
N LEU A 218 8.26 17.96 -17.70
CA LEU A 218 7.09 17.82 -18.57
C LEU A 218 6.50 16.41 -18.45
N SER A 219 7.35 15.37 -18.43
CA SER A 219 6.94 13.99 -18.22
C SER A 219 6.21 13.81 -16.89
N MET A 220 6.78 14.31 -15.80
CA MET A 220 6.16 14.25 -14.47
C MET A 220 4.81 14.97 -14.43
N GLY A 221 4.75 16.21 -14.95
CA GLY A 221 3.52 17.02 -15.00
C GLY A 221 2.42 16.36 -15.82
N THR A 222 2.74 15.88 -17.03
CA THR A 222 1.78 15.19 -17.89
C THR A 222 1.27 13.90 -17.28
N LYS A 223 2.12 13.09 -16.63
CA LYS A 223 1.72 11.87 -15.91
C LYS A 223 0.70 12.16 -14.82
N ILE A 224 0.99 13.15 -13.96
CA ILE A 224 0.09 13.52 -12.85
C ILE A 224 -1.25 14.01 -13.38
N VAL A 225 -1.25 14.98 -14.32
CA VAL A 225 -2.47 15.56 -14.86
C VAL A 225 -3.31 14.52 -15.60
N THR A 226 -2.68 13.69 -16.43
CA THR A 226 -3.39 12.66 -17.20
C THR A 226 -4.06 11.62 -16.32
N VAL A 227 -3.34 11.07 -15.33
CA VAL A 227 -3.93 10.08 -14.40
C VAL A 227 -5.05 10.71 -13.57
N ALA A 228 -4.84 11.91 -13.02
CA ALA A 228 -5.85 12.58 -12.20
C ALA A 228 -7.11 12.93 -13.02
N ALA A 229 -6.94 13.49 -14.21
CA ALA A 229 -8.05 13.87 -15.08
C ALA A 229 -8.85 12.64 -15.57
N LEU A 230 -8.17 11.60 -16.05
CA LEU A 230 -8.84 10.39 -16.50
C LEU A 230 -9.54 9.65 -15.36
N TYR A 231 -8.90 9.57 -14.21
CA TYR A 231 -9.52 8.97 -13.02
C TYR A 231 -10.78 9.71 -12.60
N ALA A 232 -10.73 11.04 -12.53
CA ALA A 232 -11.87 11.87 -12.20
C ALA A 232 -13.00 11.76 -13.26
N LEU A 233 -12.67 11.79 -14.55
CA LEU A 233 -13.64 11.70 -15.64
C LEU A 233 -14.37 10.35 -15.67
N ILE A 234 -13.64 9.23 -15.48
CA ILE A 234 -14.26 7.91 -15.50
C ILE A 234 -15.19 7.74 -14.30
N LEU A 235 -14.78 8.22 -13.11
CA LEU A 235 -15.63 8.12 -11.91
C LEU A 235 -16.81 9.09 -11.92
N TRP A 236 -16.73 10.20 -12.64
CA TRP A 236 -17.88 11.09 -12.86
C TRP A 236 -18.96 10.41 -13.71
N ARG A 237 -18.58 9.46 -14.57
CA ARG A 237 -19.49 8.73 -15.45
C ARG A 237 -20.05 7.42 -14.88
N LEU A 238 -19.45 6.89 -13.81
CA LEU A 238 -19.88 5.69 -13.06
C LEU A 238 -20.78 6.05 -11.90
#